data_9cef1c6510796b25cefc7651af1287d1
#
_entry.id   9cef1c6510796b25cefc7651af1287d1
#
_cell.length_a   1.000
_cell.length_b   1.000
_cell.length_c   1.000
_cell.angle_alpha   90.00
_cell.angle_beta   90.00
_cell.angle_gamma   90.00
#
_symmetry.space_group_name_H-M   'P 1'
#
loop_
_entity.id
_entity.type
_entity.pdbx_description
1 polymer ?
#
loop_
_entity_poly.entity_id
_entity_poly.type
_entity_poly.pdbx_seq_one_letter_code
_entity_poly.pdbx_strand_id
1 'polypeptide(L)'
;MLRFFVLFIAIQAALFGLELTPWAQQHFVEPWTNTLAAISTWLVTVFDPNVAAIGKIMRSTTNGFAVSIEAGCNGVEATIVLVAAILAFPAPWKYKLAGLAAGIVAVQGLNVVRVISLFYLGQWNKEWFEWAHLYVWQALIMLDVLIVWLIWVRTLPRAGGAPPPSAPPPAPVTA
;
A
#
# COMPACT_ATOMS: atom_id res chain seq x y z
N MET A 1 22.76 3.90 6.89
CA MET A 1 21.62 3.41 7.68
C MET A 1 20.89 4.54 8.40
N LEU A 2 21.53 5.32 9.27
CA LEU A 2 20.90 6.41 10.04
C LEU A 2 20.12 7.41 9.16
N ARG A 3 20.73 7.88 8.05
CA ARG A 3 20.09 8.82 7.12
C ARG A 3 18.76 8.29 6.55
N PHE A 4 18.70 7.01 6.21
CA PHE A 4 17.46 6.36 5.74
C PHE A 4 16.38 6.42 6.82
N PHE A 5 16.70 6.00 8.04
CA PHE A 5 15.73 5.99 9.14
C PHE A 5 15.23 7.39 9.49
N VAL A 6 16.12 8.37 9.54
CA VAL A 6 15.73 9.76 9.83
C VAL A 6 14.80 10.30 8.74
N LEU A 7 15.14 10.09 7.46
CA LEU A 7 14.29 10.53 6.35
C LEU A 7 12.95 9.78 6.34
N PHE A 8 12.97 8.47 6.58
CA PHE A 8 11.75 7.65 6.65
C PHE A 8 10.79 8.17 7.73
N ILE A 9 11.27 8.35 8.96
CA ILE A 9 10.45 8.86 10.07
C ILE A 9 9.98 10.29 9.79
N ALA A 10 10.85 11.16 9.25
CA ALA A 10 10.47 12.55 8.96
C ALA A 10 9.38 12.62 7.87
N ILE A 11 9.52 11.87 6.78
CA ILE A 11 8.53 11.83 5.70
C ILE A 11 7.22 11.21 6.22
N GLN A 12 7.30 10.11 6.95
CA GLN A 12 6.14 9.45 7.54
C GLN A 12 5.39 10.38 8.48
N ALA A 13 6.08 11.05 9.40
CA ALA A 13 5.47 12.00 10.32
C ALA A 13 4.82 13.19 9.59
N ALA A 14 5.47 13.71 8.54
CA ALA A 14 4.92 14.78 7.73
C ALA A 14 3.65 14.35 6.98
N LEU A 15 3.64 13.16 6.37
CA LEU A 15 2.49 12.64 5.63
C LEU A 15 1.32 12.29 6.56
N PHE A 16 1.57 11.65 7.70
CA PHE A 16 0.53 11.42 8.71
C PHE A 16 0.00 12.72 9.30
N GLY A 17 0.88 13.68 9.59
CA GLY A 17 0.44 15.00 10.06
C GLY A 17 -0.44 15.72 9.03
N LEU A 18 -0.11 15.61 7.74
CA LEU A 18 -0.92 16.15 6.64
C LEU A 18 -2.27 15.44 6.54
N GLU A 19 -2.28 14.10 6.60
CA GLU A 19 -3.49 13.28 6.53
C GLU A 19 -4.50 13.65 7.61
N LEU A 20 -4.04 13.94 8.81
CA LEU A 20 -4.90 14.33 9.95
C LEU A 20 -5.54 15.72 9.79
N THR A 21 -5.10 16.53 8.81
CA THR A 21 -5.71 17.84 8.59
C THR A 21 -7.12 17.73 8.00
N PRO A 22 -8.06 18.61 8.39
CA PRO A 22 -9.41 18.63 7.81
C PRO A 22 -9.40 18.79 6.29
N TRP A 23 -8.44 19.52 5.78
CA TRP A 23 -8.28 19.72 4.34
C TRP A 23 -7.94 18.43 3.61
N ALA A 24 -6.95 17.66 4.08
CA ALA A 24 -6.58 16.38 3.47
C ALA A 24 -7.70 15.35 3.62
N GLN A 25 -8.38 15.31 4.76
CA GLN A 25 -9.54 14.44 4.96
C GLN A 25 -10.63 14.69 3.92
N GLN A 26 -11.04 15.94 3.73
CA GLN A 26 -12.12 16.29 2.80
C GLN A 26 -11.76 16.13 1.33
N HIS A 27 -10.49 16.43 0.94
CA HIS A 27 -10.10 16.48 -0.47
C HIS A 27 -9.42 15.21 -0.99
N PHE A 28 -8.87 14.37 -0.10
CA PHE A 28 -8.16 13.16 -0.50
C PHE A 28 -8.70 11.90 0.16
N VAL A 29 -8.81 11.88 1.50
CA VAL A 29 -9.12 10.65 2.23
C VAL A 29 -10.58 10.23 2.00
N GLU A 30 -11.54 11.13 2.18
CA GLU A 30 -12.96 10.82 1.95
C GLU A 30 -13.29 10.47 0.49
N PRO A 31 -12.85 11.25 -0.53
CA PRO A 31 -13.06 10.89 -1.93
C PRO A 31 -12.43 9.55 -2.29
N TRP A 32 -11.24 9.28 -1.77
CA TRP A 32 -10.59 7.99 -1.96
C TRP A 32 -11.37 6.85 -1.32
N THR A 33 -11.81 7.01 -0.07
CA THR A 33 -12.60 6.01 0.66
C THR A 33 -13.92 5.70 -0.05
N ASN A 34 -14.60 6.72 -0.57
CA ASN A 34 -15.81 6.56 -1.38
C ASN A 34 -15.53 5.79 -2.69
N THR A 35 -14.41 6.11 -3.35
CA THR A 35 -13.97 5.40 -4.56
C THR A 35 -13.65 3.94 -4.27
N LEU A 36 -12.99 3.66 -3.16
CA LEU A 36 -12.69 2.30 -2.72
C LEU A 36 -13.97 1.48 -2.48
N ALA A 37 -14.98 2.08 -1.82
CA ALA A 37 -16.27 1.45 -1.62
C ALA A 37 -16.96 1.16 -2.98
N ALA A 38 -16.93 2.11 -3.91
CA ALA A 38 -17.49 1.94 -5.25
C ALA A 38 -16.78 0.85 -6.05
N ILE A 39 -15.43 0.81 -6.04
CA ILE A 39 -14.65 -0.24 -6.72
C ILE A 39 -14.95 -1.61 -6.12
N SER A 40 -14.94 -1.73 -4.78
CA SER A 40 -15.24 -2.97 -4.09
C SER A 40 -16.65 -3.49 -4.41
N THR A 41 -17.62 -2.59 -4.39
CA THR A 41 -19.01 -2.92 -4.77
C THR A 41 -19.10 -3.33 -6.23
N TRP A 42 -18.49 -2.59 -7.15
CA TRP A 42 -18.49 -2.94 -8.58
C TRP A 42 -17.92 -4.33 -8.85
N LEU A 43 -16.82 -4.69 -8.21
CA LEU A 43 -16.24 -6.04 -8.32
C LEU A 43 -17.20 -7.11 -7.77
N VAL A 44 -17.87 -6.83 -6.67
CA VAL A 44 -18.82 -7.77 -6.06
C VAL A 44 -20.07 -7.93 -6.92
N THR A 45 -20.57 -6.88 -7.55
CA THR A 45 -21.80 -6.96 -8.38
C THR A 45 -21.67 -7.90 -9.57
N VAL A 46 -20.46 -8.31 -9.95
CA VAL A 46 -20.22 -9.34 -10.99
C VAL A 46 -20.82 -10.70 -10.57
N PHE A 47 -20.83 -11.02 -9.28
CA PHE A 47 -21.31 -12.30 -8.74
C PHE A 47 -22.42 -12.17 -7.68
N ASP A 48 -22.62 -10.97 -7.12
CA ASP A 48 -23.70 -10.66 -6.18
C ASP A 48 -24.33 -9.29 -6.54
N PRO A 49 -25.42 -9.26 -7.34
CA PRO A 49 -26.05 -8.01 -7.76
C PRO A 49 -26.78 -7.28 -6.62
N ASN A 50 -26.90 -7.90 -5.45
CA ASN A 50 -27.61 -7.33 -4.29
C ASN A 50 -26.72 -6.49 -3.38
N VAL A 51 -25.67 -5.89 -3.91
CA VAL A 51 -24.76 -5.03 -3.15
C VAL A 51 -24.72 -3.63 -3.78
N ALA A 52 -24.80 -2.61 -2.93
CA ALA A 52 -24.75 -1.21 -3.35
C ALA A 52 -23.75 -0.42 -2.49
N ALA A 53 -23.10 0.58 -3.09
CA ALA A 53 -22.28 1.56 -2.38
C ALA A 53 -23.06 2.86 -2.17
N ILE A 54 -22.98 3.43 -0.97
CA ILE A 54 -23.53 4.74 -0.62
C ILE A 54 -22.41 5.51 0.11
N GLY A 55 -21.72 6.40 -0.60
CA GLY A 55 -20.51 7.03 -0.09
C GLY A 55 -19.47 5.97 0.27
N LYS A 56 -18.97 5.99 1.50
CA LYS A 56 -18.00 5.03 2.03
C LYS A 56 -18.60 3.71 2.57
N ILE A 57 -19.92 3.53 2.42
CA ILE A 57 -20.65 2.38 2.96
C ILE A 57 -20.96 1.38 1.85
N MET A 58 -20.57 0.12 2.04
CA MET A 58 -20.96 -1.01 1.23
C MET A 58 -22.09 -1.75 1.92
N ARG A 59 -23.25 -1.94 1.24
CA ARG A 59 -24.48 -2.46 1.83
C ARG A 59 -25.09 -3.58 1.00
N SER A 60 -25.55 -4.64 1.67
CA SER A 60 -26.43 -5.65 1.09
C SER A 60 -27.88 -5.14 1.03
N THR A 61 -28.51 -5.25 -0.14
CA THR A 61 -29.92 -4.86 -0.34
C THR A 61 -30.90 -5.94 0.10
N THR A 62 -30.42 -7.17 0.32
CA THR A 62 -31.26 -8.32 0.72
C THR A 62 -31.45 -8.41 2.22
N ASN A 63 -30.36 -8.32 3.00
CA ASN A 63 -30.40 -8.51 4.45
C ASN A 63 -30.15 -7.22 5.24
N GLY A 64 -29.86 -6.10 4.53
CA GLY A 64 -29.60 -4.79 5.16
C GLY A 64 -28.25 -4.66 5.86
N PHE A 65 -27.39 -5.68 5.84
CA PHE A 65 -26.05 -5.60 6.41
C PHE A 65 -25.22 -4.54 5.69
N ALA A 66 -24.46 -3.76 6.45
CA ALA A 66 -23.63 -2.69 5.90
C ALA A 66 -22.29 -2.62 6.62
N VAL A 67 -21.22 -2.33 5.87
CA VAL A 67 -19.88 -2.05 6.39
C VAL A 67 -19.49 -0.65 5.96
N SER A 68 -19.09 0.18 6.93
CA SER A 68 -18.49 1.49 6.66
C SER A 68 -16.98 1.36 6.62
N ILE A 69 -16.36 1.91 5.58
CA ILE A 69 -14.91 1.96 5.45
C ILE A 69 -14.43 3.20 6.19
N GLU A 70 -13.77 3.00 7.31
CA GLU A 70 -13.25 4.10 8.15
C GLU A 70 -11.74 4.29 7.96
N ALA A 71 -11.19 5.37 8.53
CA ALA A 71 -9.75 5.57 8.64
C ALA A 71 -9.10 4.32 9.29
N GLY A 72 -7.90 3.95 8.84
CA GLY A 72 -7.27 2.67 9.20
C GLY A 72 -7.73 1.47 8.36
N CYS A 73 -8.84 1.61 7.60
CA CYS A 73 -9.40 0.55 6.76
C CYS A 73 -9.42 0.89 5.26
N ASN A 74 -9.04 2.11 4.89
CA ASN A 74 -9.02 2.59 3.50
C ASN A 74 -7.66 2.44 2.79
N GLY A 75 -6.64 1.91 3.49
CA GLY A 75 -5.30 1.68 2.97
C GLY A 75 -4.45 2.94 2.81
N VAL A 76 -4.91 4.11 3.27
CA VAL A 76 -4.16 5.37 3.16
C VAL A 76 -2.90 5.30 4.02
N GLU A 77 -3.01 4.88 5.27
CA GLU A 77 -1.90 4.76 6.21
C GLU A 77 -0.84 3.77 5.72
N ALA A 78 -1.26 2.63 5.17
CA ALA A 78 -0.36 1.65 4.56
C ALA A 78 0.38 2.25 3.34
N THR A 79 -0.34 3.03 2.53
CA THR A 79 0.24 3.76 1.40
C THR A 79 1.25 4.81 1.87
N ILE A 80 0.96 5.56 2.93
CA ILE A 80 1.89 6.54 3.53
C ILE A 80 3.20 5.85 3.95
N VAL A 81 3.13 4.70 4.63
CA VAL A 81 4.32 3.94 5.05
C VAL A 81 5.14 3.51 3.82
N LEU A 82 4.49 2.97 2.78
CA LEU A 82 5.17 2.57 1.55
C LEU A 82 5.84 3.76 0.85
N VAL A 83 5.12 4.89 0.71
CA VAL A 83 5.64 6.12 0.09
C VAL A 83 6.85 6.63 0.85
N ALA A 84 6.76 6.70 2.18
CA ALA A 84 7.87 7.13 3.03
C ALA A 84 9.10 6.22 2.86
N ALA A 85 8.90 4.89 2.82
CA ALA A 85 9.97 3.91 2.65
C ALA A 85 10.66 4.04 1.28
N ILE A 86 9.90 4.19 0.19
CA ILE A 86 10.43 4.34 -1.16
C ILE A 86 11.17 5.69 -1.32
N LEU A 87 10.58 6.79 -0.82
CA LEU A 87 11.19 8.11 -0.93
C LEU A 87 12.47 8.23 -0.12
N ALA A 88 12.52 7.66 1.08
CA ALA A 88 13.69 7.68 1.94
C ALA A 88 14.85 6.83 1.41
N PHE A 89 14.55 5.78 0.63
CA PHE A 89 15.56 4.85 0.14
C PHE A 89 16.43 5.49 -0.96
N PRO A 90 17.77 5.31 -0.95
CA PRO A 90 18.66 5.87 -1.96
C PRO A 90 18.55 5.08 -3.27
N ALA A 91 17.67 5.54 -4.16
CA ALA A 91 17.43 4.94 -5.47
C ALA A 91 17.22 6.03 -6.55
N PRO A 92 17.49 5.75 -7.83
CA PRO A 92 17.19 6.66 -8.92
C PRO A 92 15.68 6.94 -9.04
N TRP A 93 15.31 8.17 -9.38
CA TRP A 93 13.91 8.60 -9.45
C TRP A 93 13.00 7.75 -10.33
N LYS A 94 13.52 7.23 -11.45
CA LYS A 94 12.75 6.33 -12.35
C LYS A 94 12.25 5.09 -11.60
N TYR A 95 13.10 4.49 -10.79
CA TYR A 95 12.74 3.32 -9.97
C TYR A 95 11.80 3.69 -8.82
N LYS A 96 11.97 4.89 -8.22
CA LYS A 96 11.03 5.38 -7.20
C LYS A 96 9.64 5.55 -7.77
N LEU A 97 9.49 6.23 -8.92
CA LEU A 97 8.19 6.43 -9.56
C LEU A 97 7.53 5.11 -9.94
N ALA A 98 8.28 4.17 -10.54
CA ALA A 98 7.76 2.85 -10.85
C ALA A 98 7.35 2.08 -9.58
N GLY A 99 8.17 2.15 -8.53
CA GLY A 99 7.88 1.53 -7.23
C GLY A 99 6.65 2.13 -6.55
N LEU A 100 6.48 3.45 -6.60
CA LEU A 100 5.29 4.13 -6.07
C LEU A 100 4.03 3.70 -6.84
N ALA A 101 4.06 3.74 -8.17
CA ALA A 101 2.90 3.37 -8.98
C ALA A 101 2.49 1.90 -8.76
N ALA A 102 3.44 0.96 -8.90
CA ALA A 102 3.17 -0.46 -8.72
C ALA A 102 2.81 -0.79 -7.26
N GLY A 103 3.50 -0.17 -6.31
CA GLY A 103 3.29 -0.43 -4.89
C GLY A 103 1.95 0.09 -4.39
N ILE A 104 1.52 1.29 -4.81
CA ILE A 104 0.18 1.81 -4.47
C ILE A 104 -0.90 0.89 -5.02
N VAL A 105 -0.77 0.44 -6.28
CA VAL A 105 -1.73 -0.50 -6.88
C VAL A 105 -1.77 -1.81 -6.10
N ALA A 106 -0.63 -2.36 -5.69
CA ALA A 106 -0.57 -3.60 -4.93
C ALA A 106 -1.24 -3.47 -3.55
N VAL A 107 -0.86 -2.43 -2.77
CA VAL A 107 -1.42 -2.18 -1.43
C VAL A 107 -2.92 -1.92 -1.50
N GLN A 108 -3.38 -1.11 -2.45
CA GLN A 108 -4.80 -0.83 -2.59
C GLN A 108 -5.58 -2.02 -3.16
N GLY A 109 -4.96 -2.83 -4.02
CA GLY A 109 -5.56 -4.08 -4.49
C GLY A 109 -5.82 -5.06 -3.35
N LEU A 110 -4.85 -5.26 -2.44
CA LEU A 110 -5.06 -6.08 -1.25
C LEU A 110 -6.10 -5.46 -0.31
N ASN A 111 -6.15 -4.14 -0.21
CA ASN A 111 -7.14 -3.45 0.60
C ASN A 111 -8.58 -3.65 0.06
N VAL A 112 -8.77 -3.68 -1.26
CA VAL A 112 -10.06 -4.06 -1.87
C VAL A 112 -10.46 -5.50 -1.46
N VAL A 113 -9.53 -6.45 -1.51
CA VAL A 113 -9.77 -7.83 -1.04
C VAL A 113 -10.16 -7.85 0.44
N ARG A 114 -9.49 -7.04 1.27
CA ARG A 114 -9.84 -6.84 2.68
C ARG A 114 -11.29 -6.39 2.85
N VAL A 115 -11.69 -5.32 2.16
CA VAL A 115 -13.06 -4.77 2.25
C VAL A 115 -14.10 -5.81 1.86
N ILE A 116 -13.90 -6.49 0.73
CA ILE A 116 -14.83 -7.51 0.22
C ILE A 116 -14.92 -8.70 1.19
N SER A 117 -13.79 -9.21 1.65
CA SER A 117 -13.77 -10.35 2.57
C SER A 117 -14.43 -10.03 3.91
N LEU A 118 -14.19 -8.84 4.45
CA LEU A 118 -14.82 -8.38 5.69
C LEU A 118 -16.32 -8.17 5.52
N PHE A 119 -16.77 -7.69 4.35
CA PHE A 119 -18.19 -7.53 4.07
C PHE A 119 -18.93 -8.89 4.13
N TYR A 120 -18.41 -9.94 3.53
CA TYR A 120 -19.02 -11.27 3.60
C TYR A 120 -18.84 -11.94 4.95
N LEU A 121 -17.68 -11.77 5.57
CA LEU A 121 -17.42 -12.34 6.88
C LEU A 121 -18.36 -11.76 7.95
N GLY A 122 -18.63 -10.46 7.88
CA GLY A 122 -19.55 -9.79 8.79
C GLY A 122 -21.01 -10.20 8.63
N GLN A 123 -21.41 -10.59 7.42
CA GLN A 123 -22.75 -11.17 7.16
C GLN A 123 -22.87 -12.59 7.73
N TRP A 124 -21.77 -13.33 7.76
CA TRP A 124 -21.76 -14.70 8.24
C TRP A 124 -21.64 -14.78 9.77
N ASN A 125 -20.67 -14.07 10.37
CA ASN A 125 -20.43 -14.11 11.82
C ASN A 125 -19.70 -12.84 12.29
N LYS A 126 -20.30 -12.15 13.27
CA LYS A 126 -19.77 -10.90 13.81
C LYS A 126 -18.45 -11.09 14.57
N GLU A 127 -18.29 -12.19 15.34
CA GLU A 127 -17.06 -12.44 16.10
C GLU A 127 -15.87 -12.69 15.19
N TRP A 128 -16.06 -13.46 14.11
CA TRP A 128 -15.04 -13.69 13.09
C TRP A 128 -14.70 -12.41 12.33
N PHE A 129 -15.70 -11.55 12.07
CA PHE A 129 -15.46 -10.23 11.47
C PHE A 129 -14.56 -9.38 12.37
N GLU A 130 -14.89 -9.25 13.65
CA GLU A 130 -14.11 -8.44 14.60
C GLU A 130 -12.68 -8.98 14.74
N TRP A 131 -12.52 -10.29 14.88
CA TRP A 131 -11.21 -10.92 14.96
C TRP A 131 -10.38 -10.73 13.69
N ALA A 132 -10.95 -10.97 12.52
CA ALA A 132 -10.28 -10.78 11.26
C ALA A 132 -9.94 -9.30 10.99
N HIS A 133 -10.85 -8.39 11.31
CA HIS A 133 -10.66 -6.95 11.14
C HIS A 133 -9.55 -6.39 12.04
N LEU A 134 -9.53 -6.78 13.32
CA LEU A 134 -8.61 -6.21 14.30
C LEU A 134 -7.22 -6.84 14.26
N TYR A 135 -7.11 -8.12 13.93
CA TYR A 135 -5.84 -8.84 14.02
C TYR A 135 -5.32 -9.31 12.68
N VAL A 136 -6.11 -10.08 11.92
CA VAL A 136 -5.63 -10.74 10.69
C VAL A 136 -5.31 -9.70 9.63
N TRP A 137 -6.29 -8.85 9.32
CA TRP A 137 -6.12 -7.85 8.26
C TRP A 137 -5.14 -6.75 8.63
N GLN A 138 -5.04 -6.41 9.92
CA GLN A 138 -4.04 -5.45 10.36
C GLN A 138 -2.61 -5.99 10.18
N ALA A 139 -2.39 -7.26 10.49
CA ALA A 139 -1.10 -7.92 10.26
C ALA A 139 -0.81 -8.08 8.75
N LEU A 140 -1.80 -8.50 7.96
CA LEU A 140 -1.64 -8.73 6.53
C LEU A 140 -1.32 -7.45 5.75
N ILE A 141 -1.97 -6.33 6.07
CA ILE A 141 -1.72 -5.07 5.38
C ILE A 141 -0.31 -4.53 5.68
N MET A 142 0.18 -4.70 6.91
CA MET A 142 1.55 -4.32 7.25
C MET A 142 2.58 -5.24 6.59
N LEU A 143 2.29 -6.54 6.53
CA LEU A 143 3.12 -7.51 5.83
C LEU A 143 3.17 -7.24 4.32
N ASP A 144 2.04 -6.87 3.71
CA ASP A 144 1.95 -6.51 2.29
C ASP A 144 2.87 -5.33 1.96
N VAL A 145 2.79 -4.24 2.72
CA VAL A 145 3.70 -3.08 2.54
C VAL A 145 5.16 -3.50 2.59
N LEU A 146 5.52 -4.36 3.56
CA LEU A 146 6.89 -4.86 3.69
C LEU A 146 7.30 -5.71 2.49
N ILE A 147 6.44 -6.63 2.05
CA ILE A 147 6.70 -7.51 0.90
C ILE A 147 6.85 -6.68 -0.38
N VAL A 148 5.94 -5.76 -0.63
CA VAL A 148 5.96 -4.87 -1.80
C VAL A 148 7.25 -4.05 -1.81
N TRP A 149 7.63 -3.47 -0.67
CA TRP A 149 8.87 -2.72 -0.55
C TRP A 149 10.11 -3.60 -0.79
N LEU A 150 10.17 -4.81 -0.22
CA LEU A 150 11.27 -5.74 -0.42
C LEU A 150 11.40 -6.21 -1.88
N ILE A 151 10.27 -6.48 -2.54
CA ILE A 151 10.26 -6.82 -3.97
C ILE A 151 10.81 -5.64 -4.77
N TRP A 152 10.34 -4.42 -4.50
CA TRP A 152 10.83 -3.23 -5.17
C TRP A 152 12.34 -3.04 -4.97
N VAL A 153 12.86 -3.17 -3.75
CA VAL A 153 14.31 -3.07 -3.47
C VAL A 153 15.11 -4.08 -4.30
N ARG A 154 14.57 -5.29 -4.52
CA ARG A 154 15.24 -6.31 -5.35
C ARG A 154 15.27 -5.96 -6.84
N THR A 155 14.39 -5.10 -7.32
CA THR A 155 14.38 -4.63 -8.72
C THR A 155 15.39 -3.51 -8.98
N LEU A 156 15.98 -2.93 -7.93
CA LEU A 156 16.96 -1.86 -8.08
C LEU A 156 18.25 -2.39 -8.71
N PRO A 157 18.88 -1.59 -9.62
CA PRO A 157 20.18 -1.95 -10.15
C PRO A 157 21.18 -2.06 -8.98
N ARG A 158 21.86 -3.19 -8.90
CA ARG A 158 22.98 -3.32 -7.97
C ARG A 158 23.98 -2.22 -8.32
N ALA A 159 24.42 -1.44 -7.32
CA ALA A 159 25.52 -0.49 -7.52
C ALA A 159 26.64 -1.28 -8.16
N GLY A 160 26.95 -0.93 -9.43
CA GLY A 160 27.85 -1.71 -10.26
C GLY A 160 29.13 -2.02 -9.53
N GLY A 161 29.49 -3.27 -9.46
CA GLY A 161 30.86 -3.64 -9.16
C GLY A 161 31.74 -2.87 -10.16
N ALA A 162 32.69 -2.10 -9.67
CA ALA A 162 33.68 -1.48 -10.53
C ALA A 162 34.21 -2.57 -11.48
N PRO A 163 34.35 -2.28 -12.78
CA PRO A 163 35.02 -3.23 -13.67
C PRO A 163 36.33 -3.65 -13.04
N PRO A 164 36.72 -4.93 -13.12
CA PRO A 164 37.99 -5.37 -12.56
C PRO A 164 39.11 -4.43 -13.09
N PRO A 165 40.09 -4.03 -12.25
CA PRO A 165 41.18 -3.19 -12.71
C PRO A 165 41.75 -3.83 -13.98
N SER A 166 41.85 -3.03 -15.04
CA SER A 166 42.50 -3.47 -16.29
C SER A 166 43.85 -4.06 -15.95
N ALA A 167 44.13 -5.25 -16.44
CA ALA A 167 45.40 -5.90 -16.24
C ALA A 167 46.54 -4.94 -16.59
N PRO A 168 47.61 -4.88 -15.80
CA PRO A 168 48.76 -4.03 -16.12
C PRO A 168 49.31 -4.40 -17.52
N PRO A 169 49.75 -3.43 -18.30
CA PRO A 169 50.35 -3.71 -19.61
C PRO A 169 51.49 -4.71 -19.46
N PRO A 170 51.65 -5.64 -20.44
CA PRO A 170 52.72 -6.60 -20.41
C PRO A 170 54.07 -5.86 -20.32
N ALA A 171 54.98 -6.38 -19.45
CA ALA A 171 56.32 -5.81 -19.30
C ALA A 171 57.03 -5.79 -20.65
N PRO A 172 57.82 -4.75 -20.94
CA PRO A 172 58.59 -4.68 -22.16
C PRO A 172 59.54 -5.88 -22.25
N VAL A 173 59.45 -6.62 -23.35
CA VAL A 173 60.38 -7.73 -23.64
C VAL A 173 61.72 -7.09 -23.98
N THR A 174 62.67 -7.14 -23.07
CA THR A 174 64.07 -6.77 -23.35
C THR A 174 64.70 -7.86 -24.19
N ALA A 175 65.11 -7.48 -25.39
CA ALA A 175 65.92 -8.30 -26.30
C ALA A 175 67.36 -8.36 -25.85
#